data_2c5c14458ef8ca9408ee485dc82db531
#
_entry.id   2c5c14458ef8ca9408ee485dc82db531
#
_cell.length_a   1.000
_cell.length_b   1.000
_cell.length_c   1.000
_cell.angle_alpha   90.00
_cell.angle_beta   90.00
_cell.angle_gamma   90.00
#
_symmetry.space_group_name_H-M   'P 1'
#
loop_
_entity.id
_entity.type
_entity.pdbx_description
1 polymer ?
#
loop_
_entity_poly.entity_id
_entity_poly.type
_entity_poly.pdbx_seq_one_letter_code
_entity_poly.pdbx_strand_id
1 'polypeptide(L)'
;DKGSYKVSGGLHGVGVSCVNALSTLMHVEVSREGKLYMQEYSCGTPLAPVAEVGTSTNNGTLVTFMPDSSIFIESVYKWDILANRLRELSFLNAGITLTLTDKRSVNEDGTFKSEVFHSEEGLKEFVEYIDESREPLIDNIIHITTEKNGIPVEIAMTYNTSYNENIHSYVNNINTIEGGTHLSGFRRGLTRTLKKYAEDSKMLEKLKIEISGDDFREGLTAV
;
A
#
# COMPACT_ATOMS: atom_id res chain seq x y z
N ASP A 1 -18.98 -12.29 -2.48
CA ASP A 1 -19.81 -11.14 -2.87
C ASP A 1 -18.92 -10.07 -3.46
N LYS A 2 -19.02 -9.86 -4.78
CA LYS A 2 -18.25 -8.86 -5.53
C LYS A 2 -18.60 -7.39 -5.19
N GLY A 3 -19.47 -7.15 -4.23
CA GLY A 3 -19.96 -5.81 -3.86
C GLY A 3 -19.49 -5.27 -2.50
N SER A 4 -18.82 -6.07 -1.69
CA SER A 4 -18.51 -5.67 -0.30
C SER A 4 -17.18 -4.92 -0.15
N TYR A 5 -16.26 -5.01 -1.10
CA TYR A 5 -14.96 -4.34 -1.05
C TYR A 5 -14.66 -3.65 -2.38
N LYS A 6 -14.44 -2.33 -2.34
CA LYS A 6 -14.03 -1.55 -3.52
C LYS A 6 -12.60 -1.86 -3.97
N VAL A 7 -11.73 -2.22 -3.02
CA VAL A 7 -10.32 -2.59 -3.25
C VAL A 7 -9.98 -3.76 -2.33
N SER A 8 -9.34 -4.81 -2.87
CA SER A 8 -8.78 -5.89 -2.07
C SER A 8 -7.27 -5.93 -2.25
N GLY A 9 -6.51 -5.97 -1.14
CA GLY A 9 -5.09 -6.29 -1.20
C GLY A 9 -4.92 -7.78 -1.47
N GLY A 10 -4.40 -8.14 -2.66
CA GLY A 10 -4.19 -9.52 -3.06
C GLY A 10 -5.19 -10.05 -4.08
N LEU A 11 -4.87 -11.22 -4.63
CA LEU A 11 -5.56 -11.79 -5.79
C LEU A 11 -6.53 -12.93 -5.45
N HIS A 12 -6.40 -13.55 -4.27
CA HIS A 12 -7.04 -14.84 -3.99
C HIS A 12 -7.93 -14.89 -2.73
N GLY A 13 -7.94 -13.83 -1.89
CA GLY A 13 -8.71 -13.81 -0.64
C GLY A 13 -8.27 -14.83 0.42
N VAL A 14 -7.04 -15.35 0.31
CA VAL A 14 -6.53 -16.44 1.17
C VAL A 14 -5.56 -15.97 2.26
N GLY A 15 -5.27 -14.68 2.38
CA GLY A 15 -4.25 -14.15 3.29
C GLY A 15 -4.46 -14.59 4.74
N VAL A 16 -5.65 -14.38 5.29
CA VAL A 16 -5.97 -14.77 6.68
C VAL A 16 -5.93 -16.29 6.85
N SER A 17 -6.35 -17.06 5.85
CA SER A 17 -6.28 -18.51 5.87
C SER A 17 -4.84 -19.03 5.93
N CYS A 18 -3.91 -18.37 5.21
CA CYS A 18 -2.49 -18.66 5.29
C CYS A 18 -1.93 -18.35 6.67
N VAL A 19 -2.25 -17.18 7.23
CA VAL A 19 -1.84 -16.82 8.61
C VAL A 19 -2.35 -17.87 9.61
N ASN A 20 -3.60 -18.31 9.49
CA ASN A 20 -4.17 -19.35 10.32
C ASN A 20 -3.41 -20.67 10.21
N ALA A 21 -3.16 -21.15 8.99
CA ALA A 21 -2.43 -22.41 8.76
C ALA A 21 -1.00 -22.38 9.29
N LEU A 22 -0.36 -21.20 9.32
CA LEU A 22 1.02 -21.00 9.76
C LEU A 22 1.13 -20.53 11.23
N SER A 23 0.05 -20.65 12.01
CA SER A 23 -0.02 -20.24 13.42
C SER A 23 -0.36 -21.41 14.32
N THR A 24 0.36 -21.54 15.43
CA THR A 24 0.03 -22.54 16.47
C THR A 24 -1.27 -22.23 17.17
N LEU A 25 -1.64 -20.94 17.23
CA LEU A 25 -2.90 -20.44 17.76
C LEU A 25 -3.39 -19.28 16.90
N MET A 26 -4.67 -19.31 16.54
CA MET A 26 -5.39 -18.13 16.08
C MET A 26 -6.70 -18.02 16.86
N HIS A 27 -6.95 -16.82 17.40
CA HIS A 27 -8.17 -16.46 18.11
C HIS A 27 -8.86 -15.34 17.36
N VAL A 28 -10.13 -15.53 17.03
CA VAL A 28 -10.93 -14.58 16.26
C VAL A 28 -12.16 -14.21 17.05
N GLU A 29 -12.37 -12.90 17.28
CA GLU A 29 -13.60 -12.35 17.83
C GLU A 29 -14.27 -11.47 16.78
N VAL A 30 -15.58 -11.62 16.63
CA VAL A 30 -16.41 -10.81 15.73
C VAL A 30 -17.55 -10.19 16.53
N SER A 31 -17.54 -8.87 16.61
CA SER A 31 -18.64 -8.07 17.17
C SER A 31 -19.55 -7.62 16.04
N ARG A 32 -20.78 -8.13 16.02
CA ARG A 32 -21.77 -7.84 14.99
C ARG A 32 -23.20 -7.96 15.50
N GLU A 33 -24.06 -7.02 15.12
CA GLU A 33 -25.50 -7.05 15.40
C GLU A 33 -25.83 -7.21 16.91
N GLY A 34 -25.03 -6.54 17.76
CA GLY A 34 -25.21 -6.59 19.22
C GLY A 34 -24.63 -7.83 19.91
N LYS A 35 -24.00 -8.73 19.17
CA LYS A 35 -23.47 -10.00 19.66
C LYS A 35 -21.96 -10.06 19.48
N LEU A 36 -21.30 -10.83 20.36
CA LEU A 36 -19.89 -11.19 20.27
C LEU A 36 -19.78 -12.69 19.96
N TYR A 37 -19.15 -13.00 18.84
CA TYR A 37 -18.84 -14.35 18.40
C TYR A 37 -17.35 -14.63 18.53
N MET A 38 -16.99 -15.87 18.84
CA MET A 38 -15.60 -16.28 18.99
C MET A 38 -15.36 -17.65 18.35
N GLN A 39 -14.16 -17.81 17.78
CA GLN A 39 -13.64 -19.10 17.33
C GLN A 39 -12.14 -19.14 17.47
N GLU A 40 -11.61 -20.32 17.83
CA GLU A 40 -10.19 -20.59 17.95
C GLU A 40 -9.74 -21.68 16.99
N TYR A 41 -8.48 -21.58 16.57
CA TYR A 41 -7.85 -22.49 15.62
C TYR A 41 -6.44 -22.83 16.05
N SER A 42 -5.98 -24.01 15.69
CA SER A 42 -4.59 -24.44 15.79
C SER A 42 -4.13 -24.98 14.44
N CYS A 43 -3.05 -24.43 13.88
CA CYS A 43 -2.48 -24.84 12.59
C CYS A 43 -3.54 -24.96 11.47
N GLY A 44 -4.44 -23.97 11.40
CA GLY A 44 -5.51 -23.93 10.41
C GLY A 44 -6.77 -24.74 10.74
N THR A 45 -6.73 -25.57 11.79
CA THR A 45 -7.86 -26.43 12.17
C THR A 45 -8.68 -25.78 13.28
N PRO A 46 -10.01 -25.62 13.14
CA PRO A 46 -10.85 -25.08 14.19
C PRO A 46 -10.87 -26.03 15.40
N LEU A 47 -10.71 -25.49 16.60
CA LEU A 47 -10.74 -26.24 17.85
C LEU A 47 -12.20 -26.53 18.31
N ALA A 48 -13.12 -25.63 17.94
CA ALA A 48 -14.54 -25.76 18.19
C ALA A 48 -15.34 -25.00 17.11
N PRO A 49 -16.64 -25.27 16.94
CA PRO A 49 -17.52 -24.43 16.14
C PRO A 49 -17.56 -23.00 16.68
N VAL A 50 -17.90 -22.03 15.77
CA VAL A 50 -18.12 -20.65 16.20
C VAL A 50 -19.21 -20.58 17.26
N ALA A 51 -18.96 -19.82 18.33
CA ALA A 51 -19.89 -19.68 19.46
C ALA A 51 -20.22 -18.21 19.72
N GLU A 52 -21.47 -17.93 20.11
CA GLU A 52 -21.86 -16.66 20.70
C GLU A 52 -21.38 -16.67 22.17
N VAL A 53 -20.50 -15.72 22.53
CA VAL A 53 -19.84 -15.67 23.84
C VAL A 53 -20.26 -14.46 24.67
N GLY A 54 -21.05 -13.55 24.09
CA GLY A 54 -21.51 -12.36 24.82
C GLY A 54 -22.23 -11.36 23.93
N THR A 55 -22.38 -10.16 24.44
CA THR A 55 -22.96 -9.01 23.75
C THR A 55 -21.86 -7.97 23.45
N SER A 56 -22.04 -7.20 22.38
CA SER A 56 -21.13 -6.10 22.02
C SER A 56 -21.94 -4.90 21.53
N THR A 57 -21.53 -3.72 21.96
CA THR A 57 -22.11 -2.44 21.48
C THR A 57 -21.41 -1.93 20.20
N ASN A 58 -20.26 -2.50 19.85
CA ASN A 58 -19.46 -2.10 18.71
C ASN A 58 -19.55 -3.14 17.59
N ASN A 59 -19.23 -2.72 16.37
CA ASN A 59 -19.00 -3.64 15.27
C ASN A 59 -17.49 -3.69 14.96
N GLY A 60 -16.97 -4.88 14.71
CA GLY A 60 -15.57 -5.04 14.39
C GLY A 60 -15.08 -6.48 14.50
N THR A 61 -13.81 -6.68 14.16
CA THR A 61 -13.16 -7.99 14.23
C THR A 61 -11.81 -7.83 14.94
N LEU A 62 -11.55 -8.71 15.91
CA LEU A 62 -10.24 -8.89 16.54
C LEU A 62 -9.67 -10.21 16.05
N VAL A 63 -8.43 -10.18 15.58
CA VAL A 63 -7.66 -11.38 15.21
C VAL A 63 -6.36 -11.38 15.99
N THR A 64 -6.17 -12.43 16.80
CA THR A 64 -4.93 -12.66 17.53
C THR A 64 -4.31 -13.95 17.00
N PHE A 65 -3.01 -13.96 16.73
CA PHE A 65 -2.34 -15.15 16.25
C PHE A 65 -0.92 -15.27 16.78
N MET A 66 -0.42 -16.51 16.87
CA MET A 66 0.93 -16.84 17.27
C MET A 66 1.60 -17.64 16.13
N PRO A 67 2.63 -17.07 15.47
CA PRO A 67 3.36 -17.78 14.43
C PRO A 67 3.95 -19.10 14.93
N ASP A 68 3.93 -20.13 14.08
CA ASP A 68 4.49 -21.43 14.39
C ASP A 68 6.02 -21.41 14.35
N SER A 69 6.67 -21.54 15.50
CA SER A 69 8.13 -21.53 15.62
C SER A 69 8.82 -22.75 14.98
N SER A 70 8.08 -23.80 14.65
CA SER A 70 8.61 -24.94 13.90
C SER A 70 8.78 -24.61 12.40
N ILE A 71 8.04 -23.61 11.90
CA ILE A 71 8.08 -23.15 10.51
C ILE A 71 8.95 -21.90 10.40
N PHE A 72 8.78 -20.94 11.31
CA PHE A 72 9.50 -19.67 11.29
C PHE A 72 10.69 -19.70 12.25
N ILE A 73 11.90 -19.61 11.70
CA ILE A 73 13.15 -19.56 12.50
C ILE A 73 13.20 -18.27 13.33
N GLU A 74 12.71 -17.16 12.80
CA GLU A 74 12.63 -15.86 13.47
C GLU A 74 11.19 -15.37 13.44
N SER A 75 10.56 -15.25 14.61
CA SER A 75 9.17 -14.80 14.78
C SER A 75 9.07 -13.42 15.44
N VAL A 76 10.20 -12.70 15.57
CA VAL A 76 10.21 -11.36 16.17
C VAL A 76 9.88 -10.30 15.12
N TYR A 77 8.76 -9.63 15.30
CA TYR A 77 8.35 -8.54 14.42
C TYR A 77 9.26 -7.33 14.57
N LYS A 78 9.69 -6.77 13.43
CA LYS A 78 10.52 -5.56 13.35
C LYS A 78 9.62 -4.35 13.12
N TRP A 79 9.72 -3.36 14.02
CA TRP A 79 8.90 -2.16 13.95
C TRP A 79 8.96 -1.47 12.59
N ASP A 80 10.19 -1.20 12.10
CA ASP A 80 10.39 -0.42 10.88
C ASP A 80 9.78 -1.09 9.64
N ILE A 81 9.83 -2.42 9.57
CA ILE A 81 9.21 -3.18 8.46
C ILE A 81 7.69 -3.01 8.47
N LEU A 82 7.07 -3.15 9.67
CA LEU A 82 5.63 -2.99 9.81
C LEU A 82 5.19 -1.53 9.59
N ALA A 83 5.89 -0.58 10.20
CA ALA A 83 5.61 0.85 10.08
C ALA A 83 5.68 1.31 8.61
N ASN A 84 6.74 0.94 7.89
CA ASN A 84 6.88 1.28 6.48
C ASN A 84 5.74 0.70 5.63
N ARG A 85 5.36 -0.56 5.90
CA ARG A 85 4.25 -1.18 5.15
C ARG A 85 2.89 -0.57 5.47
N LEU A 86 2.63 -0.21 6.73
CA LEU A 86 1.38 0.44 7.12
C LEU A 86 1.29 1.86 6.55
N ARG A 87 2.39 2.60 6.54
CA ARG A 87 2.48 3.92 5.90
C ARG A 87 2.19 3.84 4.41
N GLU A 88 2.84 2.93 3.70
CA GLU A 88 2.56 2.67 2.28
C GLU A 88 1.08 2.32 2.04
N LEU A 89 0.49 1.45 2.86
CA LEU A 89 -0.92 1.09 2.75
C LEU A 89 -1.86 2.25 3.03
N SER A 90 -1.53 3.18 3.93
CA SER A 90 -2.34 4.37 4.17
C SER A 90 -2.37 5.31 2.96
N PHE A 91 -1.26 5.45 2.25
CA PHE A 91 -1.20 6.21 0.99
C PHE A 91 -1.96 5.52 -0.15
N LEU A 92 -1.83 4.20 -0.27
CA LEU A 92 -2.52 3.43 -1.31
C LEU A 92 -4.04 3.34 -1.10
N ASN A 93 -4.53 3.64 0.11
CA ASN A 93 -5.94 3.58 0.48
C ASN A 93 -6.34 4.85 1.23
N ALA A 94 -6.47 5.95 0.51
CA ALA A 94 -6.85 7.23 1.09
C ALA A 94 -8.09 7.13 2.00
N GLY A 95 -8.03 7.80 3.15
CA GLY A 95 -9.12 7.84 4.13
C GLY A 95 -9.13 6.72 5.17
N ILE A 96 -8.30 5.67 5.03
CA ILE A 96 -8.15 4.68 6.11
C ILE A 96 -7.19 5.18 7.19
N THR A 97 -7.43 4.73 8.42
CA THR A 97 -6.52 4.97 9.55
C THR A 97 -5.97 3.64 10.04
N LEU A 98 -4.66 3.52 10.08
CA LEU A 98 -3.93 2.35 10.56
C LEU A 98 -3.11 2.74 11.79
N THR A 99 -3.15 1.93 12.84
CA THR A 99 -2.38 2.17 14.07
C THR A 99 -1.47 0.98 14.34
N LEU A 100 -0.20 1.24 14.56
CA LEU A 100 0.77 0.24 15.02
C LEU A 100 1.15 0.54 16.46
N THR A 101 1.02 -0.45 17.34
CA THR A 101 1.41 -0.33 18.74
C THR A 101 2.31 -1.50 19.14
N ASP A 102 3.49 -1.20 19.65
CA ASP A 102 4.43 -2.18 20.21
C ASP A 102 4.22 -2.29 21.72
N LYS A 103 3.67 -3.42 22.17
CA LYS A 103 3.41 -3.68 23.58
C LYS A 103 4.52 -4.46 24.30
N ARG A 104 5.66 -4.70 23.63
CA ARG A 104 6.78 -5.46 24.20
C ARG A 104 7.56 -4.68 25.25
N SER A 105 7.55 -3.36 25.14
CA SER A 105 8.19 -2.47 26.11
C SER A 105 7.29 -1.27 26.42
N VAL A 106 7.38 -0.79 27.65
CA VAL A 106 6.66 0.38 28.13
C VAL A 106 7.64 1.55 28.15
N ASN A 107 7.23 2.72 27.66
CA ASN A 107 7.99 3.96 27.72
C ASN A 107 8.08 4.46 29.17
N GLU A 108 8.96 5.44 29.45
CA GLU A 108 9.15 6.03 30.78
C GLU A 108 7.87 6.67 31.34
N ASP A 109 6.98 7.16 30.48
CA ASP A 109 5.69 7.76 30.81
C ASP A 109 4.55 6.75 31.03
N GLY A 110 4.84 5.44 30.94
CA GLY A 110 3.85 4.38 31.08
C GLY A 110 3.07 4.05 29.80
N THR A 111 3.35 4.70 28.69
CA THR A 111 2.72 4.43 27.38
C THR A 111 3.48 3.37 26.59
N PHE A 112 2.84 2.86 25.51
CA PHE A 112 3.50 2.01 24.52
C PHE A 112 3.94 2.84 23.32
N LYS A 113 5.01 2.40 22.64
CA LYS A 113 5.37 2.95 21.33
C LYS A 113 4.20 2.73 20.36
N SER A 114 3.64 3.81 19.84
CA SER A 114 2.50 3.77 18.94
C SER A 114 2.64 4.82 17.84
N GLU A 115 2.22 4.48 16.62
CA GLU A 115 2.21 5.39 15.46
C GLU A 115 0.91 5.20 14.69
N VAL A 116 0.33 6.30 14.23
CA VAL A 116 -0.89 6.33 13.43
C VAL A 116 -0.53 6.74 12.01
N PHE A 117 -0.98 5.95 11.03
CA PHE A 117 -0.80 6.19 9.60
C PHE A 117 -2.15 6.51 8.98
N HIS A 118 -2.24 7.66 8.34
CA HIS A 118 -3.44 8.14 7.68
C HIS A 118 -3.04 9.06 6.54
N SER A 119 -3.75 9.01 5.43
CA SER A 119 -3.59 9.91 4.30
C SER A 119 -4.97 10.27 3.74
N GLU A 120 -5.18 11.55 3.45
CA GLU A 120 -6.40 12.02 2.81
C GLU A 120 -6.25 12.15 1.29
N GLU A 121 -5.06 12.56 0.83
CA GLU A 121 -4.78 12.77 -0.59
C GLU A 121 -4.13 11.56 -1.29
N GLY A 122 -3.86 10.48 -0.55
CA GLY A 122 -3.44 9.20 -1.10
C GLY A 122 -2.12 9.24 -1.86
N LEU A 123 -2.15 8.95 -3.18
CA LEU A 123 -0.94 8.88 -4.00
C LEU A 123 -0.18 10.21 -4.11
N LYS A 124 -0.83 11.35 -3.96
CA LYS A 124 -0.11 12.63 -3.94
C LYS A 124 0.82 12.72 -2.73
N GLU A 125 0.28 12.48 -1.53
CA GLU A 125 1.09 12.45 -0.30
C GLU A 125 2.17 11.37 -0.36
N PHE A 126 1.91 10.26 -1.07
CA PHE A 126 2.92 9.22 -1.27
C PHE A 126 4.08 9.72 -2.11
N VAL A 127 3.82 10.42 -3.21
CA VAL A 127 4.87 11.03 -4.04
C VAL A 127 5.65 12.09 -3.25
N GLU A 128 4.98 12.94 -2.46
CA GLU A 128 5.62 13.91 -1.57
C GLU A 128 6.55 13.22 -0.58
N TYR A 129 6.08 12.15 0.07
CA TYR A 129 6.87 11.37 1.02
C TYR A 129 8.12 10.74 0.39
N ILE A 130 7.97 10.14 -0.81
CA ILE A 130 9.10 9.52 -1.52
C ILE A 130 10.13 10.58 -1.96
N ASP A 131 9.67 11.78 -2.27
CA ASP A 131 10.47 12.87 -2.84
C ASP A 131 10.94 13.90 -1.81
N GLU A 132 10.60 13.74 -0.53
CA GLU A 132 10.82 14.67 0.57
C GLU A 132 12.26 15.23 0.65
N SER A 133 13.24 14.40 0.29
CA SER A 133 14.67 14.76 0.34
C SER A 133 15.21 15.37 -0.96
N ARG A 134 14.38 15.57 -1.98
CA ARG A 134 14.78 16.04 -3.31
C ARG A 134 14.25 17.43 -3.60
N GLU A 135 14.95 18.18 -4.43
CA GLU A 135 14.53 19.51 -4.86
C GLU A 135 13.55 19.37 -6.03
N PRO A 136 12.29 19.84 -5.89
CA PRO A 136 11.28 19.72 -6.93
C PRO A 136 11.58 20.67 -8.12
N LEU A 137 11.30 20.21 -9.33
CA LEU A 137 11.33 21.02 -10.56
C LEU A 137 9.97 21.59 -10.93
N ILE A 138 8.91 21.05 -10.36
CA ILE A 138 7.53 21.51 -10.56
C ILE A 138 6.84 21.67 -9.21
N ASP A 139 6.05 22.73 -9.05
CA ASP A 139 5.43 23.09 -7.77
C ASP A 139 4.27 22.15 -7.37
N ASN A 140 3.62 21.53 -8.34
CA ASN A 140 2.43 20.73 -8.10
C ASN A 140 2.64 19.28 -8.54
N ILE A 141 2.18 18.35 -7.72
CA ILE A 141 2.12 16.94 -8.10
C ILE A 141 1.03 16.74 -9.14
N ILE A 142 1.41 16.13 -10.25
CA ILE A 142 0.47 15.74 -11.32
C ILE A 142 -0.28 14.51 -10.85
N HIS A 143 -1.62 14.60 -10.76
CA HIS A 143 -2.48 13.51 -10.36
C HIS A 143 -3.49 13.19 -11.46
N ILE A 144 -3.53 11.93 -11.87
CA ILE A 144 -4.39 11.45 -12.95
C ILE A 144 -5.18 10.24 -12.45
N THR A 145 -6.49 10.34 -12.52
CA THR A 145 -7.40 9.22 -12.27
C THR A 145 -8.20 8.93 -13.53
N THR A 146 -8.20 7.70 -13.99
CA THR A 146 -8.92 7.27 -15.18
C THR A 146 -9.36 5.82 -15.07
N GLU A 147 -10.25 5.41 -15.96
CA GLU A 147 -10.68 4.02 -16.11
C GLU A 147 -10.59 3.61 -17.57
N LYS A 148 -10.08 2.42 -17.83
CA LYS A 148 -10.07 1.85 -19.17
C LYS A 148 -10.48 0.39 -19.14
N ASN A 149 -11.53 0.06 -19.90
CA ASN A 149 -12.11 -1.30 -19.97
C ASN A 149 -12.51 -1.87 -18.58
N GLY A 150 -13.06 -1.01 -17.70
CA GLY A 150 -13.45 -1.40 -16.34
C GLY A 150 -12.27 -1.56 -15.37
N ILE A 151 -11.06 -1.17 -15.76
CA ILE A 151 -9.87 -1.20 -14.90
C ILE A 151 -9.56 0.23 -14.48
N PRO A 152 -9.68 0.56 -13.18
CA PRO A 152 -9.28 1.85 -12.66
C PRO A 152 -7.75 1.99 -12.69
N VAL A 153 -7.28 3.17 -13.06
CA VAL A 153 -5.86 3.55 -13.08
C VAL A 153 -5.71 4.88 -12.38
N GLU A 154 -4.81 4.94 -11.42
CA GLU A 154 -4.47 6.15 -10.70
C GLU A 154 -2.95 6.35 -10.76
N ILE A 155 -2.52 7.59 -11.00
CA ILE A 155 -1.11 7.96 -11.15
C ILE A 155 -0.91 9.29 -10.45
N ALA A 156 0.08 9.36 -9.56
CA ALA A 156 0.63 10.62 -9.06
C ALA A 156 2.10 10.70 -9.45
N MET A 157 2.57 11.87 -9.88
CA MET A 157 3.95 12.04 -10.31
C MET A 157 4.44 13.48 -10.16
N THR A 158 5.75 13.62 -9.98
CA THR A 158 6.48 14.88 -9.96
C THR A 158 7.84 14.74 -10.64
N TYR A 159 8.53 15.87 -10.83
CA TYR A 159 9.90 15.91 -11.32
C TYR A 159 10.79 16.64 -10.33
N ASN A 160 11.98 16.14 -10.12
CA ASN A 160 12.99 16.69 -9.24
C ASN A 160 14.36 16.82 -9.94
N THR A 161 15.35 17.41 -9.27
CA THR A 161 16.68 17.66 -9.84
C THR A 161 17.59 16.42 -9.90
N SER A 162 17.12 15.23 -9.52
CA SER A 162 17.90 14.00 -9.65
C SER A 162 17.96 13.52 -11.10
N TYR A 163 18.93 12.64 -11.39
CA TYR A 163 19.11 12.05 -12.71
C TYR A 163 18.45 10.67 -12.85
N ASN A 164 17.79 10.18 -11.81
CA ASN A 164 17.24 8.83 -11.80
C ASN A 164 15.70 8.86 -11.90
N GLU A 165 15.17 7.88 -12.62
CA GLU A 165 13.75 7.52 -12.58
C GLU A 165 13.43 6.77 -11.28
N ASN A 166 12.40 7.18 -10.55
CA ASN A 166 11.93 6.57 -9.32
C ASN A 166 10.44 6.25 -9.41
N ILE A 167 10.08 5.10 -9.95
CA ILE A 167 8.69 4.69 -10.16
C ILE A 167 8.34 3.51 -9.26
N HIS A 168 7.28 3.68 -8.48
CA HIS A 168 6.66 2.64 -7.67
C HIS A 168 5.35 2.21 -8.33
N SER A 169 5.22 0.94 -8.70
CA SER A 169 4.04 0.44 -9.39
C SER A 169 3.31 -0.62 -8.59
N TYR A 170 1.98 -0.57 -8.61
CA TYR A 170 1.12 -1.42 -7.79
C TYR A 170 -0.01 -2.03 -8.63
N VAL A 171 -0.45 -3.22 -8.24
CA VAL A 171 -1.70 -3.83 -8.68
C VAL A 171 -2.44 -4.30 -7.44
N ASN A 172 -3.64 -3.76 -7.18
CA ASN A 172 -4.44 -4.06 -5.99
C ASN A 172 -3.62 -3.96 -4.69
N ASN A 173 -2.90 -2.84 -4.51
CA ASN A 173 -2.03 -2.55 -3.36
C ASN A 173 -0.81 -3.47 -3.19
N ILE A 174 -0.50 -4.31 -4.17
CA ILE A 174 0.70 -5.15 -4.19
C ILE A 174 1.75 -4.47 -5.05
N ASN A 175 2.92 -4.19 -4.47
CA ASN A 175 4.06 -3.64 -5.19
C ASN A 175 4.54 -4.64 -6.26
N THR A 176 4.59 -4.19 -7.51
CA THR A 176 5.08 -4.99 -8.63
C THR A 176 6.57 -4.72 -8.87
N ILE A 177 7.42 -5.23 -7.97
CA ILE A 177 8.87 -4.98 -7.96
C ILE A 177 9.53 -5.35 -9.29
N GLU A 178 9.11 -6.44 -9.91
CA GLU A 178 9.61 -6.90 -11.22
C GLU A 178 9.01 -6.11 -12.40
N GLY A 179 8.18 -5.11 -12.12
CA GLY A 179 7.47 -4.33 -13.14
C GLY A 179 6.28 -5.08 -13.74
N GLY A 180 5.99 -4.79 -15.01
CA GLY A 180 4.87 -5.40 -15.73
C GLY A 180 4.44 -4.58 -16.94
N THR A 181 3.41 -5.06 -17.63
CA THR A 181 2.86 -4.38 -18.82
C THR A 181 2.24 -3.02 -18.51
N HIS A 182 1.70 -2.83 -17.29
CA HIS A 182 1.18 -1.55 -16.82
C HIS A 182 2.29 -0.51 -16.68
N LEU A 183 3.43 -0.85 -16.05
CA LEU A 183 4.58 0.03 -15.91
C LEU A 183 5.20 0.36 -17.28
N SER A 184 5.38 -0.66 -18.13
CA SER A 184 5.88 -0.47 -19.50
C SER A 184 4.93 0.38 -20.34
N GLY A 185 3.63 0.24 -20.12
CA GLY A 185 2.59 1.06 -20.75
C GLY A 185 2.65 2.52 -20.31
N PHE A 186 2.80 2.76 -19.01
CA PHE A 186 2.98 4.10 -18.44
C PHE A 186 4.23 4.79 -19.03
N ARG A 187 5.40 4.16 -18.96
CA ARG A 187 6.64 4.71 -19.52
C ARG A 187 6.51 5.09 -20.98
N ARG A 188 5.96 4.21 -21.82
CA ARG A 188 5.73 4.50 -23.24
C ARG A 188 4.72 5.61 -23.46
N GLY A 189 3.62 5.61 -22.68
CA GLY A 189 2.59 6.62 -22.77
C GLY A 189 3.12 8.00 -22.43
N LEU A 190 3.81 8.13 -21.31
CA LEU A 190 4.41 9.37 -20.84
C LEU A 190 5.42 9.92 -21.86
N THR A 191 6.41 9.10 -22.24
CA THR A 191 7.44 9.48 -23.22
C THR A 191 6.84 9.95 -24.52
N ARG A 192 5.85 9.20 -25.08
CA ARG A 192 5.19 9.59 -26.33
C ARG A 192 4.44 10.90 -26.22
N THR A 193 3.76 11.12 -25.09
CA THR A 193 2.97 12.35 -24.88
C THR A 193 3.86 13.56 -24.76
N LEU A 194 4.91 13.47 -23.95
CA LEU A 194 5.88 14.56 -23.76
C LEU A 194 6.65 14.86 -25.06
N LYS A 195 7.10 13.84 -25.77
CA LYS A 195 7.77 14.01 -27.06
C LYS A 195 6.87 14.72 -28.07
N LYS A 196 5.63 14.27 -28.19
CA LYS A 196 4.66 14.93 -29.08
C LYS A 196 4.42 16.40 -28.70
N TYR A 197 4.26 16.68 -27.40
CA TYR A 197 4.10 18.05 -26.93
C TYR A 197 5.35 18.91 -27.26
N ALA A 198 6.54 18.41 -27.06
CA ALA A 198 7.79 19.10 -27.36
C ALA A 198 7.97 19.36 -28.88
N GLU A 199 7.52 18.44 -29.75
CA GLU A 199 7.50 18.58 -31.21
C GLU A 199 6.44 19.64 -31.63
N ASP A 200 5.20 19.50 -31.18
CA ASP A 200 4.09 20.40 -31.52
C ASP A 200 4.35 21.85 -31.05
N SER A 201 5.03 22.01 -29.91
CA SER A 201 5.42 23.33 -29.37
C SER A 201 6.71 23.88 -29.97
N LYS A 202 7.38 23.15 -30.87
CA LYS A 202 8.67 23.49 -31.46
C LYS A 202 9.81 23.75 -30.45
N MET A 203 9.71 23.18 -29.27
CA MET A 203 10.72 23.34 -28.22
C MET A 203 12.03 22.67 -28.63
N LEU A 204 11.97 21.48 -29.23
CA LEU A 204 13.15 20.72 -29.67
C LEU A 204 13.92 21.41 -30.79
N GLU A 205 13.20 22.05 -31.75
CA GLU A 205 13.84 22.80 -32.84
C GLU A 205 14.68 23.99 -32.33
N LYS A 206 14.21 24.65 -31.26
CA LYS A 206 14.89 25.78 -30.64
C LYS A 206 16.15 25.34 -29.89
N LEU A 207 16.12 24.19 -29.25
CA LEU A 207 17.22 23.71 -28.40
C LEU A 207 18.34 23.05 -29.20
N LYS A 208 18.08 22.58 -30.42
CA LYS A 208 19.03 21.85 -31.30
C LYS A 208 19.68 20.65 -30.61
N ILE A 209 18.95 19.99 -29.73
CA ILE A 209 19.38 18.79 -29.00
C ILE A 209 18.49 17.62 -29.41
N GLU A 210 19.10 16.43 -29.42
CA GLU A 210 18.39 15.17 -29.59
C GLU A 210 18.06 14.61 -28.21
N ILE A 211 16.76 14.38 -27.94
CA ILE A 211 16.27 13.90 -26.66
C ILE A 211 15.81 12.46 -26.84
N SER A 212 16.36 11.55 -26.06
CA SER A 212 15.96 10.14 -26.00
C SER A 212 14.68 9.94 -25.18
N GLY A 213 14.09 8.75 -25.26
CA GLY A 213 12.92 8.43 -24.45
C GLY A 213 13.22 8.38 -22.95
N ASP A 214 14.45 8.12 -22.57
CA ASP A 214 14.87 8.03 -21.16
C ASP A 214 15.04 9.42 -20.54
N ASP A 215 15.50 10.39 -21.31
CA ASP A 215 15.67 11.78 -20.87
C ASP A 215 14.33 12.40 -20.39
N PHE A 216 13.20 11.98 -20.98
CA PHE A 216 11.88 12.42 -20.54
C PHE A 216 11.46 11.84 -19.17
N ARG A 217 12.20 10.88 -18.62
CA ARG A 217 11.93 10.27 -17.32
C ARG A 217 13.03 10.54 -16.30
N GLU A 218 14.06 11.28 -16.69
CA GLU A 218 15.09 11.74 -15.78
C GLU A 218 14.49 12.68 -14.73
N GLY A 219 14.78 12.40 -13.46
CA GLY A 219 14.20 13.12 -12.33
C GLY A 219 12.72 12.82 -12.04
N LEU A 220 12.08 11.88 -12.74
CA LEU A 220 10.69 11.50 -12.50
C LEU A 220 10.56 10.67 -11.22
N THR A 221 9.71 11.14 -10.29
CA THR A 221 9.15 10.31 -9.22
C THR A 221 7.67 10.07 -9.52
N ALA A 222 7.22 8.80 -9.49
CA ALA A 222 5.84 8.43 -9.78
C ALA A 222 5.36 7.21 -8.98
N VAL A 223 4.08 7.20 -8.68
CA VAL A 223 3.36 6.07 -8.11
C VAL A 223 2.15 5.76 -8.95
#